data_f753072f3d6e9a9b9334e56c7bc28520
#
_entry.id   f753072f3d6e9a9b9334e56c7bc28520
#
_cell.length_a   1.000
_cell.length_b   1.000
_cell.length_c   1.000
_cell.angle_alpha   90.00
_cell.angle_beta   90.00
_cell.angle_gamma   90.00
#
_symmetry.space_group_name_H-M   'P 1'
#
loop_
_entity.id
_entity.type
_entity.pdbx_description
1 polymer ?
#
loop_
_entity_poly.entity_id
_entity_poly.type
_entity_poly.pdbx_seq_one_letter_code
_entity_poly.pdbx_strand_id
1 'polypeptide(L)'
;MEIVVNGRNSEISERFREHVEEKLLRISKYDARQKIHRVEVEVTHEKNPRQHDTAARVEMTLRSRGPAVRAEAASTDQHSALDAAIDKLESRLRRAVDRSRIHHGQRGPTSLGAA
;
A
#
# COMPACT_ATOMS: atom_id res chain seq x y z
N MET A 1 -10.26 9.69 -0.78
CA MET A 1 -9.60 8.41 -1.08
C MET A 1 -10.63 7.30 -1.06
N GLU A 2 -10.75 6.61 -2.16
CA GLU A 2 -11.65 5.47 -2.29
C GLU A 2 -10.91 4.19 -1.87
N ILE A 3 -11.56 3.35 -1.07
CA ILE A 3 -10.96 2.10 -0.60
C ILE A 3 -11.81 0.95 -1.15
N VAL A 4 -11.17 0.05 -1.89
CA VAL A 4 -11.83 -1.12 -2.47
C VAL A 4 -11.18 -2.37 -1.91
N VAL A 5 -11.96 -3.23 -1.28
CA VAL A 5 -11.46 -4.47 -0.67
C VAL A 5 -12.14 -5.65 -1.34
N ASN A 6 -11.35 -6.54 -1.91
CA ASN A 6 -11.84 -7.73 -2.59
C ASN A 6 -11.16 -8.98 -2.05
N GLY A 7 -11.91 -10.08 -1.99
CA GLY A 7 -11.36 -11.38 -1.60
C GLY A 7 -11.31 -12.32 -2.79
N ARG A 8 -10.22 -13.05 -2.90
CA ARG A 8 -10.06 -14.12 -3.88
C ARG A 8 -9.88 -15.42 -3.11
N ASN A 9 -10.86 -16.31 -3.22
CA ASN A 9 -10.90 -17.54 -2.42
C ASN A 9 -10.84 -17.22 -0.92
N SER A 10 -11.42 -16.08 -0.53
CA SER A 10 -11.34 -15.60 0.83
C SER A 10 -12.53 -14.71 1.11
N GLU A 11 -13.11 -14.85 2.27
CA GLU A 11 -14.22 -14.00 2.67
C GLU A 11 -13.69 -12.74 3.34
N ILE A 12 -14.36 -11.63 3.06
CA ILE A 12 -14.01 -10.34 3.65
C ILE A 12 -15.06 -10.01 4.69
N SER A 13 -14.67 -10.11 5.97
CA SER A 13 -15.57 -9.75 7.05
C SER A 13 -15.64 -8.24 7.22
N GLU A 14 -16.72 -7.79 7.86
CA GLU A 14 -16.86 -6.37 8.18
C GLU A 14 -15.71 -5.91 9.07
N ARG A 15 -15.30 -6.76 10.00
CA ARG A 15 -14.19 -6.45 10.90
C ARG A 15 -12.89 -6.25 10.12
N PHE A 16 -12.66 -7.04 9.09
CA PHE A 16 -11.46 -6.87 8.28
C PHE A 16 -11.53 -5.57 7.49
N ARG A 17 -12.70 -5.22 6.96
CA ARG A 17 -12.87 -3.94 6.26
C ARG A 17 -12.58 -2.77 7.17
N GLU A 18 -13.07 -2.82 8.40
CA GLU A 18 -12.80 -1.78 9.39
C GLU A 18 -11.31 -1.69 9.70
N HIS A 19 -10.66 -2.82 9.79
CA HIS A 19 -9.23 -2.87 10.04
C HIS A 19 -8.45 -2.23 8.89
N VAL A 20 -8.86 -2.51 7.65
CA VAL A 20 -8.24 -1.89 6.47
C VAL A 20 -8.39 -0.37 6.53
N GLU A 21 -9.60 0.11 6.80
CA GLU A 21 -9.86 1.55 6.86
C GLU A 21 -9.04 2.21 7.96
N GLU A 22 -8.98 1.58 9.12
CA GLU A 22 -8.21 2.10 10.25
C GLU A 22 -6.72 2.20 9.91
N LYS A 23 -6.18 1.14 9.34
CA LYS A 23 -4.74 1.12 9.00
C LYS A 23 -4.43 2.13 7.89
N LEU A 24 -5.32 2.33 6.95
CA LEU A 24 -5.09 3.27 5.86
C LEU A 24 -5.11 4.73 6.32
N LEU A 25 -5.57 5.02 7.53
CA LEU A 25 -5.45 6.37 8.07
C LEU A 25 -3.98 6.80 8.16
N ARG A 26 -3.06 5.84 8.34
CA ARG A 26 -1.63 6.14 8.36
C ARG A 26 -1.15 6.70 7.02
N ILE A 27 -1.83 6.31 5.94
CA ILE A 27 -1.46 6.71 4.59
C ILE A 27 -2.01 8.09 4.26
N SER A 28 -3.08 8.51 4.91
CA SER A 28 -3.76 9.76 4.58
C SER A 28 -2.85 10.98 4.75
N LYS A 29 -1.82 10.90 5.57
CA LYS A 29 -0.88 12.02 5.75
C LYS A 29 -0.09 12.33 4.47
N TYR A 30 -0.07 11.40 3.51
CA TYR A 30 0.61 11.62 2.25
C TYR A 30 -0.30 12.18 1.16
N ASP A 31 -1.59 12.31 1.44
CA ASP A 31 -2.58 12.69 0.44
C ASP A 31 -2.35 14.07 -0.15
N ALA A 32 -1.90 15.01 0.67
CA ALA A 32 -1.69 16.39 0.23
C ALA A 32 -0.68 16.46 -0.92
N ARG A 33 0.34 15.61 -0.90
CA ARG A 33 1.38 15.60 -1.92
C ARG A 33 1.07 14.66 -3.07
N GLN A 34 0.57 13.48 -2.76
CA GLN A 34 0.38 12.42 -3.76
C GLN A 34 -0.99 12.45 -4.40
N LYS A 35 -1.96 13.12 -3.78
CA LYS A 35 -3.33 13.14 -4.28
C LYS A 35 -3.84 11.72 -4.47
N ILE A 36 -3.91 11.00 -3.36
CA ILE A 36 -4.34 9.61 -3.38
C ILE A 36 -5.83 9.55 -3.66
N HIS A 37 -6.23 8.91 -4.75
CA HIS A 37 -7.64 8.81 -5.06
C HIS A 37 -8.19 7.41 -4.86
N ARG A 38 -7.35 6.39 -4.80
CA ARG A 38 -7.86 5.03 -4.66
C ARG A 38 -6.81 4.10 -4.07
N VAL A 39 -7.24 3.23 -3.15
CA VAL A 39 -6.41 2.12 -2.66
C VAL A 39 -7.19 0.84 -2.88
N GLU A 40 -6.61 -0.09 -3.63
CA GLU A 40 -7.20 -1.39 -3.90
C GLU A 40 -6.51 -2.42 -3.01
N VAL A 41 -7.31 -3.19 -2.29
CA VAL A 41 -6.81 -4.23 -1.39
C VAL A 41 -7.37 -5.56 -1.85
N GLU A 42 -6.51 -6.51 -2.20
CA GLU A 42 -6.91 -7.85 -2.58
C GLU A 42 -6.39 -8.84 -1.56
N VAL A 43 -7.28 -9.67 -1.04
CA VAL A 43 -6.94 -10.69 -0.06
C VAL A 43 -7.10 -12.05 -0.71
N THR A 44 -6.06 -12.87 -0.63
CA THR A 44 -6.06 -14.22 -1.18
C THR A 44 -5.79 -15.22 -0.07
N HIS A 45 -6.53 -16.32 -0.07
CA HIS A 45 -6.31 -17.40 0.88
C HIS A 45 -5.61 -18.55 0.17
N GLU A 46 -4.48 -18.98 0.71
CA GLU A 46 -3.73 -20.12 0.17
C GLU A 46 -4.36 -21.40 0.65
N LYS A 47 -4.70 -22.28 -0.29
CA LYS A 47 -5.36 -23.55 0.05
C LYS A 47 -4.40 -24.68 0.30
N ASN A 48 -3.12 -24.51 -0.01
CA ASN A 48 -2.12 -25.57 0.18
C ASN A 48 -1.75 -25.66 1.66
N PRO A 49 -2.07 -26.80 2.32
CA PRO A 49 -1.78 -26.93 3.75
C PRO A 49 -0.30 -26.88 4.10
N ARG A 50 0.58 -27.06 3.11
CA ARG A 50 2.03 -26.97 3.33
C ARG A 50 2.50 -25.53 3.44
N GLN A 51 1.66 -24.57 3.03
CA GLN A 51 2.00 -23.17 3.07
C GLN A 51 1.25 -22.46 4.18
N HIS A 52 1.22 -23.09 5.33
CA HIS A 52 0.51 -22.59 6.50
C HIS A 52 0.98 -21.19 6.90
N ASP A 53 2.29 -20.94 6.86
CA ASP A 53 2.87 -19.66 7.29
C ASP A 53 2.54 -18.52 6.34
N THR A 54 2.12 -18.84 5.13
CA THR A 54 1.73 -17.83 4.14
C THR A 54 0.30 -18.07 3.65
N ALA A 55 -0.55 -18.55 4.57
CA ALA A 55 -1.92 -18.93 4.23
C ALA A 55 -2.75 -17.74 3.76
N ALA A 56 -2.45 -16.54 4.23
CA ALA A 56 -3.14 -15.33 3.82
C ALA A 56 -2.17 -14.38 3.14
N ARG A 57 -2.58 -13.82 2.00
CA ARG A 57 -1.79 -12.83 1.26
C ARG A 57 -2.63 -11.59 1.04
N VAL A 58 -2.04 -10.44 1.27
CA VAL A 58 -2.69 -9.16 1.03
C VAL A 58 -1.85 -8.37 0.03
N GLU A 59 -2.47 -7.97 -1.07
CA GLU A 59 -1.86 -7.10 -2.07
C GLU A 59 -2.56 -5.75 -2.02
N MET A 60 -1.79 -4.68 -2.03
CA MET A 60 -2.34 -3.33 -2.01
C MET A 60 -1.78 -2.54 -3.19
N THR A 61 -2.65 -1.83 -3.87
CA THR A 61 -2.26 -0.94 -4.96
C THR A 61 -2.83 0.44 -4.66
N LEU A 62 -1.94 1.40 -4.51
CA LEU A 62 -2.32 2.79 -4.24
C LEU A 62 -2.20 3.58 -5.55
N ARG A 63 -3.30 4.21 -5.94
CA ARG A 63 -3.34 5.02 -7.15
C ARG A 63 -3.44 6.48 -6.77
N SER A 64 -2.55 7.26 -7.35
CA SER A 64 -2.43 8.67 -7.04
C SER A 64 -2.08 9.41 -8.31
N ARG A 65 -1.67 10.65 -8.16
CA ARG A 65 -1.25 11.47 -9.30
C ARG A 65 -0.06 10.86 -10.03
N GLY A 66 0.87 10.26 -9.29
CA GLY A 66 2.07 9.65 -9.87
C GLY A 66 1.88 8.18 -10.21
N PRO A 67 2.99 7.46 -10.44
CA PRO A 67 2.92 6.02 -10.68
C PRO A 67 2.28 5.27 -9.51
N ALA A 68 1.62 4.18 -9.82
CA ALA A 68 1.00 3.36 -8.77
C ALA A 68 2.05 2.82 -7.80
N VAL A 69 1.70 2.80 -6.52
CA VAL A 69 2.58 2.23 -5.49
C VAL A 69 1.96 0.94 -5.02
N ARG A 70 2.73 -0.15 -5.06
CA ARG A 70 2.23 -1.47 -4.72
C ARG A 70 3.03 -2.06 -3.57
N ALA A 71 2.33 -2.88 -2.78
CA ALA A 71 2.97 -3.65 -1.73
C ALA A 71 2.17 -4.92 -1.51
N GLU A 72 2.86 -5.99 -1.13
CA GLU A 72 2.18 -7.22 -0.77
C GLU A 72 2.90 -7.89 0.37
N ALA A 73 2.16 -8.68 1.13
CA ALA A 73 2.71 -9.46 2.22
C ALA A 73 1.86 -10.69 2.43
N ALA A 74 2.46 -11.73 2.98
CA ALA A 74 1.77 -12.96 3.31
C ALA A 74 2.08 -13.30 4.77
N SER A 75 1.12 -13.94 5.44
CA SER A 75 1.26 -14.32 6.83
C SER A 75 0.29 -15.44 7.15
N THR A 76 0.22 -15.83 8.42
CA THR A 76 -0.67 -16.91 8.84
C THR A 76 -2.14 -16.53 8.77
N ASP A 77 -2.47 -15.25 8.90
CA ASP A 77 -3.85 -14.77 8.84
C ASP A 77 -3.93 -13.42 8.13
N GLN A 78 -5.16 -13.03 7.81
CA GLN A 78 -5.43 -11.81 7.02
C GLN A 78 -4.97 -10.55 7.73
N HIS A 79 -5.19 -10.46 9.04
CA HIS A 79 -4.87 -9.25 9.79
C HIS A 79 -3.37 -9.04 9.87
N SER A 80 -2.62 -10.11 10.11
CA SER A 80 -1.16 -10.03 10.13
C SER A 80 -0.59 -9.68 8.76
N ALA A 81 -1.15 -10.27 7.70
CA ALA A 81 -0.73 -9.96 6.33
C ALA A 81 -1.02 -8.51 5.99
N LEU A 82 -2.18 -8.00 6.43
CA LEU A 82 -2.54 -6.61 6.21
C LEU A 82 -1.54 -5.66 6.91
N ASP A 83 -1.21 -5.94 8.16
CA ASP A 83 -0.27 -5.10 8.90
C ASP A 83 1.08 -5.04 8.20
N ALA A 84 1.58 -6.18 7.74
CA ALA A 84 2.85 -6.24 7.04
C ALA A 84 2.77 -5.52 5.69
N ALA A 85 1.67 -5.66 4.96
CA ALA A 85 1.49 -4.99 3.68
C ALA A 85 1.42 -3.47 3.84
N ILE A 86 0.73 -2.99 4.88
CA ILE A 86 0.63 -1.56 5.18
C ILE A 86 2.01 -0.98 5.48
N ASP A 87 2.81 -1.68 6.25
CA ASP A 87 4.17 -1.20 6.57
C ASP A 87 4.99 -1.04 5.30
N LYS A 88 4.90 -2.02 4.40
CA LYS A 88 5.62 -1.94 3.13
C LYS A 88 5.08 -0.83 2.25
N LEU A 89 3.76 -0.67 2.20
CA LEU A 89 3.14 0.36 1.38
C LEU A 89 3.57 1.74 1.85
N GLU A 90 3.53 1.98 3.16
CA GLU A 90 3.93 3.26 3.71
C GLU A 90 5.39 3.56 3.42
N SER A 91 6.25 2.56 3.57
CA SER A 91 7.67 2.73 3.29
C SER A 91 7.91 3.10 1.83
N ARG A 92 7.23 2.43 0.91
CA ARG A 92 7.36 2.72 -0.53
C ARG A 92 6.79 4.08 -0.88
N LEU A 93 5.68 4.44 -0.25
CA LEU A 93 5.05 5.73 -0.48
C LEU A 93 5.94 6.86 0.03
N ARG A 94 6.57 6.67 1.18
CA ARG A 94 7.51 7.64 1.73
C ARG A 94 8.66 7.88 0.77
N ARG A 95 9.21 6.80 0.20
CA ARG A 95 10.29 6.92 -0.79
C ARG A 95 9.82 7.66 -2.03
N ALA A 96 8.60 7.41 -2.48
CA ALA A 96 8.06 8.09 -3.65
C ALA A 96 7.93 9.60 -3.40
N VAL A 97 7.47 9.97 -2.21
CA VAL A 97 7.37 11.37 -1.82
C VAL A 97 8.76 12.01 -1.74
N ASP A 98 9.70 11.34 -1.09
CA ASP A 98 11.06 11.84 -0.94
C ASP A 98 11.74 12.01 -2.29
N ARG A 99 11.55 11.04 -3.18
CA ARG A 99 12.12 11.11 -4.53
C ARG A 99 11.57 12.30 -5.30
N SER A 100 10.28 12.53 -5.21
CA SER A 100 9.65 13.67 -5.86
C SER A 100 10.20 14.98 -5.31
N ARG A 101 10.41 15.04 -3.99
CA ARG A 101 10.94 16.23 -3.33
C ARG A 101 12.38 16.50 -3.75
N ILE A 102 13.21 15.45 -3.79
CA ILE A 102 14.60 15.56 -4.20
C ILE A 102 14.70 16.00 -5.66
N HIS A 103 13.89 15.41 -6.51
CA HIS A 103 13.85 15.77 -7.93
C HIS A 103 13.49 17.24 -8.10
N HIS A 104 12.53 17.72 -7.33
CA HIS A 104 12.12 19.12 -7.35
C HIS A 104 13.27 20.03 -6.93
N GLY A 105 13.96 19.64 -5.87
CA GLY A 105 15.09 20.42 -5.35
C GLY A 105 16.25 20.53 -6.33
N GLN A 106 16.50 19.47 -7.09
CA GLN A 106 17.60 19.43 -8.05
C GLN A 106 17.34 20.23 -9.31
N ARG A 107 16.12 20.60 -9.54
CA ARG A 107 15.79 21.41 -10.71
C ARG A 107 16.22 22.84 -10.58
N GLY A 108 16.49 23.22 -9.39
CA GLY A 108 17.11 24.49 -9.22
C GLY A 108 18.49 24.43 -9.85
N PRO A 109 19.06 24.86 -10.54
CA PRO A 109 20.15 24.88 -11.41
C PRO A 109 20.75 23.84 -12.08
N THR A 110 20.45 23.44 -11.87
CA THR A 110 20.82 22.69 -12.15
C THR A 110 21.19 22.17 -12.59
N SER A 111 21.08 22.47 -12.76
CA SER A 111 21.32 21.81 -12.78
C SER A 111 21.76 21.36 -13.06
N LEU A 112 21.98 21.85 -13.03
CA LEU A 112 22.45 21.41 -12.85
C LEU A 112 22.82 21.11 -12.95
N GLY A 113 22.95 21.50 -13.07
CA GLY A 113 23.39 21.25 -12.77
C GLY A 113 23.50 21.19 -12.94
N ALA A 114 23.50 21.72 -13.14
CA ALA A 114 23.51 21.69 -12.98
C ALA A 114 23.45 21.77 -12.99
N ALA A 115 23.51 22.15 -13.17
CA ALA A 115 23.55 22.25 -12.91
C ALA A 115 23.65 22.20 -12.83
#